data_215bf1c3a8f7d61c5761c3d5087cb71c
#
_entry.id   215bf1c3a8f7d61c5761c3d5087cb71c
#
_cell.length_a   1.000
_cell.length_b   1.000
_cell.length_c   1.000
_cell.angle_alpha   90.00
_cell.angle_beta   90.00
_cell.angle_gamma   90.00
#
_symmetry.space_group_name_H-M   'P 1'
#
loop_
_entity.id
_entity.type
_entity.pdbx_description
1 polymer ?
#
loop_
_entity_poly.entity_id
_entity_poly.type
_entity_poly.pdbx_seq_one_letter_code
_entity_poly.pdbx_strand_id
1 'polypeptide(L)'
;MADRPYHHGDLRSALLTRAEHTLRESGVDGLSLRELARDIGVSHAAPRRHFRDKAALLDALATEGFHRLGKALERATHTEQESFVAMLTDVAVSYVQFATESPALLELMFTSKHGADASAELHAAAGATFSQLEALVSRGQQQGELIDGDLELIGTVLFATLQGITSLANTQMVDRSALDQLTAYAVQSLLTGLAPRRRSAQPVG
;
A
#
# COMPACT_ATOMS: atom_id res chain seq x y z
N MET A 1 -17.65 20.41 -33.79
CA MET A 1 -17.20 19.55 -32.72
C MET A 1 -16.56 20.45 -31.67
N ALA A 2 -17.19 20.60 -30.52
CA ALA A 2 -16.78 21.57 -29.50
C ALA A 2 -15.54 21.07 -28.76
N ASP A 3 -14.49 21.89 -28.84
CA ASP A 3 -13.24 21.75 -28.09
C ASP A 3 -13.59 21.95 -26.58
N ARG A 4 -13.59 20.87 -25.80
CA ARG A 4 -13.73 20.97 -24.33
C ARG A 4 -12.43 21.53 -23.78
N PRO A 5 -12.45 22.68 -23.08
CA PRO A 5 -11.25 23.22 -22.46
C PRO A 5 -10.74 22.22 -21.40
N TYR A 6 -9.57 21.64 -21.66
CA TYR A 6 -8.86 20.76 -20.74
C TYR A 6 -8.39 21.59 -19.54
N HIS A 7 -9.03 21.42 -18.38
CA HIS A 7 -8.60 22.07 -17.14
C HIS A 7 -7.22 21.56 -16.72
N HIS A 8 -6.29 22.45 -16.34
CA HIS A 8 -4.90 22.11 -16.01
C HIS A 8 -4.75 21.07 -14.86
N GLY A 9 -5.74 20.96 -13.95
CA GLY A 9 -5.79 19.92 -12.93
C GLY A 9 -6.15 18.53 -13.47
N ASP A 10 -6.86 18.49 -14.59
CA ASP A 10 -7.29 17.25 -15.24
C ASP A 10 -6.13 16.56 -15.99
N LEU A 11 -5.19 17.33 -16.58
CA LEU A 11 -4.06 16.77 -17.34
C LEU A 11 -3.07 15.98 -16.48
N ARG A 12 -2.71 16.47 -15.30
CA ARG A 12 -1.82 15.74 -14.38
C ARG A 12 -2.44 14.41 -13.97
N SER A 13 -3.70 14.42 -13.59
CA SER A 13 -4.47 13.24 -13.23
C SER A 13 -4.60 12.26 -14.40
N ALA A 14 -4.94 12.76 -15.60
CA ALA A 14 -5.04 11.94 -16.81
C ALA A 14 -3.69 11.26 -17.16
N LEU A 15 -2.58 11.98 -17.00
CA LEU A 15 -1.23 11.44 -17.23
C LEU A 15 -0.91 10.34 -16.22
N LEU A 16 -1.22 10.53 -14.93
CA LEU A 16 -1.00 9.51 -13.89
C LEU A 16 -1.87 8.29 -14.12
N THR A 17 -3.14 8.46 -14.44
CA THR A 17 -4.06 7.36 -14.76
C THR A 17 -3.56 6.54 -15.95
N ARG A 18 -3.16 7.22 -17.03
CA ARG A 18 -2.61 6.53 -18.22
C ARG A 18 -1.27 5.87 -17.92
N ALA A 19 -0.41 6.50 -17.11
CA ALA A 19 0.87 5.94 -16.70
C ALA A 19 0.68 4.67 -15.87
N GLU A 20 -0.28 4.64 -14.93
CA GLU A 20 -0.60 3.44 -14.16
C GLU A 20 -1.08 2.28 -15.05
N HIS A 21 -1.90 2.58 -16.05
CA HIS A 21 -2.34 1.59 -17.03
C HIS A 21 -1.14 1.02 -17.81
N THR A 22 -0.26 1.89 -18.32
CA THR A 22 0.96 1.47 -19.03
C THR A 22 1.91 0.67 -18.13
N LEU A 23 2.05 1.08 -16.85
CA LEU A 23 2.84 0.36 -15.84
C LEU A 23 2.34 -1.08 -15.66
N ARG A 24 1.03 -1.28 -15.63
CA ARG A 24 0.40 -2.60 -15.49
C ARG A 24 0.63 -3.48 -16.71
N GLU A 25 0.59 -2.91 -17.92
CA GLU A 25 0.72 -3.65 -19.17
C GLU A 25 2.16 -3.95 -19.59
N SER A 26 3.07 -2.99 -19.36
CA SER A 26 4.41 -2.98 -19.96
C SER A 26 5.53 -2.69 -18.96
N GLY A 27 5.20 -2.59 -17.68
CA GLY A 27 6.17 -2.26 -16.64
C GLY A 27 6.73 -0.84 -16.74
N VAL A 28 7.73 -0.56 -15.91
CA VAL A 28 8.40 0.76 -15.88
C VAL A 28 9.06 1.09 -17.23
N ASP A 29 9.62 0.10 -17.91
CA ASP A 29 10.35 0.33 -19.19
C ASP A 29 9.42 0.81 -20.31
N GLY A 30 8.15 0.41 -20.30
CA GLY A 30 7.14 0.86 -21.26
C GLY A 30 6.68 2.31 -21.08
N LEU A 31 7.06 2.98 -20.00
CA LEU A 31 6.61 4.35 -19.73
C LEU A 31 7.44 5.40 -20.47
N SER A 32 6.74 6.25 -21.24
CA SER A 32 7.31 7.39 -21.97
C SER A 32 6.35 8.59 -21.92
N LEU A 33 6.83 9.75 -21.44
CA LEU A 33 6.03 10.98 -21.42
C LEU A 33 5.48 11.35 -22.82
N ARG A 34 6.23 11.04 -23.87
CA ARG A 34 5.81 11.31 -25.27
C ARG A 34 4.66 10.41 -25.69
N GLU A 35 4.72 9.12 -25.33
CA GLU A 35 3.66 8.16 -25.64
C GLU A 35 2.40 8.44 -24.84
N LEU A 36 2.55 8.74 -23.54
CA LEU A 36 1.44 9.15 -22.70
C LEU A 36 0.73 10.40 -23.28
N ALA A 37 1.49 11.40 -23.74
CA ALA A 37 0.91 12.58 -24.39
C ALA A 37 0.10 12.23 -25.64
N ARG A 38 0.65 11.35 -26.49
CA ARG A 38 -0.04 10.85 -27.69
C ARG A 38 -1.34 10.11 -27.32
N ASP A 39 -1.28 9.24 -26.33
CA ASP A 39 -2.40 8.38 -25.93
C ASP A 39 -3.58 9.18 -25.37
N ILE A 40 -3.29 10.28 -24.64
CA ILE A 40 -4.34 11.17 -24.10
C ILE A 40 -4.67 12.35 -25.03
N GLY A 41 -4.07 12.41 -26.23
CA GLY A 41 -4.42 13.37 -27.28
C GLY A 41 -3.94 14.81 -27.03
N VAL A 42 -2.80 14.98 -26.29
CA VAL A 42 -2.22 16.31 -26.03
C VAL A 42 -0.87 16.50 -26.76
N SER A 43 -0.39 17.75 -26.81
CA SER A 43 0.92 18.04 -27.40
C SER A 43 2.05 17.35 -26.62
N HIS A 44 3.11 16.91 -27.31
CA HIS A 44 4.28 16.26 -26.68
C HIS A 44 5.00 17.14 -25.63
N ALA A 45 4.79 18.45 -25.65
CA ALA A 45 5.35 19.38 -24.69
C ALA A 45 4.48 19.51 -23.42
N ALA A 46 3.20 19.13 -23.47
CA ALA A 46 2.26 19.32 -22.36
C ALA A 46 2.65 18.54 -21.09
N PRO A 47 3.08 17.26 -21.13
CA PRO A 47 3.47 16.51 -19.95
C PRO A 47 4.65 17.13 -19.20
N ARG A 48 5.60 17.78 -19.91
CA ARG A 48 6.79 18.40 -19.30
C ARG A 48 6.48 19.58 -18.38
N ARG A 49 5.26 20.14 -18.46
CA ARG A 49 4.79 21.16 -17.53
C ARG A 49 4.41 20.59 -16.15
N HIS A 50 4.16 19.29 -16.08
CA HIS A 50 3.77 18.58 -14.86
C HIS A 50 4.88 17.66 -14.35
N PHE A 51 5.64 17.04 -15.25
CA PHE A 51 6.71 16.09 -14.94
C PHE A 51 7.94 16.43 -15.78
N ARG A 52 9.02 16.86 -15.15
CA ARG A 52 10.26 17.24 -15.84
C ARG A 52 10.84 16.10 -16.69
N ASP A 53 10.70 14.85 -16.20
CA ASP A 53 11.22 13.64 -16.80
C ASP A 53 10.40 12.39 -16.34
N LYS A 54 10.81 11.21 -16.80
CA LYS A 54 10.19 9.93 -16.43
C LYS A 54 10.33 9.63 -14.93
N ALA A 55 11.45 10.00 -14.31
CA ALA A 55 11.68 9.77 -12.90
C ALA A 55 10.67 10.56 -12.05
N ALA A 56 10.42 11.83 -12.39
CA ALA A 56 9.41 12.65 -11.72
C ALA A 56 7.98 12.11 -11.90
N LEU A 57 7.68 11.49 -13.05
CA LEU A 57 6.39 10.83 -13.27
C LEU A 57 6.25 9.58 -12.38
N LEU A 58 7.29 8.74 -12.31
CA LEU A 58 7.31 7.52 -11.48
C LEU A 58 7.21 7.85 -10.00
N ASP A 59 7.93 8.88 -9.55
CA ASP A 59 7.87 9.38 -8.18
C ASP A 59 6.46 9.84 -7.80
N ALA A 60 5.82 10.65 -8.66
CA ALA A 60 4.45 11.09 -8.45
C ALA A 60 3.44 9.94 -8.48
N LEU A 61 3.66 8.92 -9.31
CA LEU A 61 2.81 7.73 -9.38
C LEU A 61 2.95 6.89 -8.11
N ALA A 62 4.16 6.71 -7.59
CA ALA A 62 4.42 6.04 -6.32
C ALA A 62 3.80 6.79 -5.13
N THR A 63 3.91 8.13 -5.13
CA THR A 63 3.29 9.02 -4.12
C THR A 63 1.78 8.82 -4.08
N GLU A 64 1.12 8.85 -5.24
CA GLU A 64 -0.32 8.61 -5.34
C GLU A 64 -0.70 7.19 -4.89
N GLY A 65 0.14 6.19 -5.19
CA GLY A 65 0.00 4.83 -4.70
C GLY A 65 -0.02 4.77 -3.16
N PHE A 66 0.93 5.42 -2.48
CA PHE A 66 0.96 5.50 -1.02
C PHE A 66 -0.26 6.24 -0.44
N HIS A 67 -0.69 7.34 -1.05
CA HIS A 67 -1.91 8.03 -0.63
C HIS A 67 -3.15 7.14 -0.73
N ARG A 68 -3.29 6.36 -1.81
CA ARG A 68 -4.40 5.43 -2.00
C ARG A 68 -4.37 4.28 -1.00
N LEU A 69 -3.19 3.70 -0.77
CA LEU A 69 -2.99 2.67 0.25
C LEU A 69 -3.31 3.21 1.63
N GLY A 70 -2.75 4.36 2.03
CA GLY A 70 -3.02 4.99 3.32
C GLY A 70 -4.52 5.22 3.57
N LYS A 71 -5.25 5.74 2.56
CA LYS A 71 -6.71 5.91 2.64
C LYS A 71 -7.48 4.59 2.75
N ALA A 72 -7.00 3.51 2.12
CA ALA A 72 -7.62 2.21 2.24
C ALA A 72 -7.47 1.63 3.66
N LEU A 73 -6.25 1.72 4.21
CA LEU A 73 -5.96 1.29 5.58
C LEU A 73 -6.72 2.13 6.61
N GLU A 74 -6.76 3.46 6.44
CA GLU A 74 -7.53 4.36 7.31
C GLU A 74 -9.00 3.99 7.36
N ARG A 75 -9.63 3.73 6.22
CA ARG A 75 -11.04 3.29 6.16
C ARG A 75 -11.26 1.99 6.93
N ALA A 76 -10.33 1.03 6.81
CA ALA A 76 -10.40 -0.23 7.53
C ALA A 76 -10.29 -0.06 9.05
N THR A 77 -9.52 0.95 9.53
CA THR A 77 -9.41 1.24 10.98
C THR A 77 -10.63 1.97 11.56
N HIS A 78 -11.43 2.66 10.71
CA HIS A 78 -12.60 3.43 11.14
C HIS A 78 -13.92 2.65 11.05
N THR A 79 -13.91 1.42 10.57
CA THR A 79 -15.08 0.55 10.61
C THR A 79 -15.44 0.27 12.08
N GLU A 80 -16.74 0.26 12.43
CA GLU A 80 -17.20 -0.11 13.78
C GLU A 80 -16.84 -1.58 14.06
N GLN A 81 -15.66 -1.80 14.62
CA GLN A 81 -15.14 -3.12 14.93
C GLN A 81 -15.29 -3.41 16.42
N GLU A 82 -15.83 -4.58 16.75
CA GLU A 82 -16.02 -5.02 18.13
C GLU A 82 -14.71 -5.44 18.82
N SER A 83 -13.64 -5.70 18.04
CA SER A 83 -12.38 -6.17 18.60
C SER A 83 -11.16 -5.69 17.81
N PHE A 84 -10.02 -5.63 18.50
CA PHE A 84 -8.70 -5.36 17.87
C PHE A 84 -8.37 -6.37 16.76
N VAL A 85 -8.70 -7.65 16.98
CA VAL A 85 -8.46 -8.73 15.99
C VAL A 85 -9.23 -8.48 14.70
N ALA A 86 -10.51 -8.08 14.81
CA ALA A 86 -11.34 -7.78 13.64
C ALA A 86 -10.78 -6.57 12.88
N MET A 87 -10.42 -5.49 13.59
CA MET A 87 -9.82 -4.30 12.99
C MET A 87 -8.48 -4.61 12.28
N LEU A 88 -7.59 -5.37 12.93
CA LEU A 88 -6.31 -5.75 12.32
C LEU A 88 -6.53 -6.65 11.10
N THR A 89 -7.55 -7.52 11.13
CA THR A 89 -7.92 -8.37 10.00
C THR A 89 -8.39 -7.52 8.81
N ASP A 90 -9.26 -6.53 9.03
CA ASP A 90 -9.76 -5.66 7.96
C ASP A 90 -8.63 -4.83 7.33
N VAL A 91 -7.70 -4.33 8.16
CA VAL A 91 -6.51 -3.61 7.68
C VAL A 91 -5.63 -4.56 6.83
N ALA A 92 -5.41 -5.78 7.29
CA ALA A 92 -4.62 -6.77 6.57
C ALA A 92 -5.27 -7.17 5.23
N VAL A 93 -6.59 -7.42 5.22
CA VAL A 93 -7.35 -7.72 4.01
C VAL A 93 -7.29 -6.55 3.03
N SER A 94 -7.49 -5.31 3.51
CA SER A 94 -7.39 -4.11 2.67
C SER A 94 -6.01 -3.95 2.03
N TYR A 95 -4.94 -4.27 2.78
CA TYR A 95 -3.57 -4.28 2.23
C TYR A 95 -3.41 -5.34 1.13
N VAL A 96 -3.81 -6.59 1.39
CA VAL A 96 -3.66 -7.70 0.43
C VAL A 96 -4.48 -7.45 -0.84
N GLN A 97 -5.70 -6.91 -0.71
CA GLN A 97 -6.53 -6.52 -1.86
C GLN A 97 -5.83 -5.45 -2.70
N PHE A 98 -5.37 -4.34 -2.09
CA PHE A 98 -4.61 -3.31 -2.81
C PHE A 98 -3.39 -3.88 -3.54
N ALA A 99 -2.61 -4.73 -2.85
CA ALA A 99 -1.38 -5.31 -3.35
C ALA A 99 -1.60 -6.30 -4.52
N THR A 100 -2.72 -7.01 -4.51
CA THR A 100 -3.08 -7.96 -5.57
C THR A 100 -3.85 -7.33 -6.74
N GLU A 101 -4.54 -6.22 -6.51
CA GLU A 101 -5.18 -5.43 -7.58
C GLU A 101 -4.18 -4.61 -8.39
N SER A 102 -3.11 -4.16 -7.75
CA SER A 102 -2.12 -3.24 -8.35
C SER A 102 -0.67 -3.67 -8.08
N PRO A 103 -0.25 -4.91 -8.45
CA PRO A 103 1.08 -5.43 -8.08
C PRO A 103 2.24 -4.60 -8.65
N ALA A 104 2.14 -4.14 -9.90
CA ALA A 104 3.17 -3.31 -10.52
C ALA A 104 3.28 -1.93 -9.86
N LEU A 105 2.17 -1.35 -9.41
CA LEU A 105 2.18 -0.10 -8.65
C LEU A 105 2.82 -0.31 -7.27
N LEU A 106 2.47 -1.39 -6.57
CA LEU A 106 3.07 -1.72 -5.27
C LEU A 106 4.59 -1.88 -5.39
N GLU A 107 5.07 -2.61 -6.39
CA GLU A 107 6.50 -2.76 -6.67
C GLU A 107 7.17 -1.40 -6.91
N LEU A 108 6.56 -0.54 -7.74
CA LEU A 108 7.03 0.81 -7.98
C LEU A 108 7.11 1.64 -6.69
N MET A 109 6.09 1.60 -5.84
CA MET A 109 6.04 2.32 -4.57
C MET A 109 7.24 1.96 -3.68
N PHE A 110 7.48 0.66 -3.48
CA PHE A 110 8.57 0.19 -2.62
C PHE A 110 9.96 0.42 -3.22
N THR A 111 10.11 0.29 -4.54
CA THR A 111 11.38 0.53 -5.23
C THR A 111 11.72 2.02 -5.23
N SER A 112 10.74 2.88 -5.55
CA SER A 112 10.95 4.34 -5.66
C SER A 112 11.26 5.00 -4.33
N LYS A 113 10.62 4.59 -3.22
CA LYS A 113 10.86 5.21 -1.90
C LYS A 113 12.29 5.01 -1.39
N HIS A 114 13.02 4.01 -1.88
CA HIS A 114 14.41 3.75 -1.55
C HIS A 114 15.39 4.30 -2.60
N GLY A 115 14.88 4.92 -3.66
CA GLY A 115 15.69 5.56 -4.68
C GLY A 115 16.44 6.78 -4.15
N ALA A 116 17.67 7.00 -4.62
CA ALA A 116 18.47 8.17 -4.23
C ALA A 116 17.80 9.52 -4.58
N ASP A 117 16.92 9.51 -5.58
CA ASP A 117 16.22 10.69 -6.10
C ASP A 117 14.76 10.78 -5.63
N ALA A 118 14.35 9.98 -4.63
CA ALA A 118 12.99 10.01 -4.09
C ALA A 118 12.66 11.39 -3.52
N SER A 119 11.50 11.94 -3.91
CA SER A 119 11.08 13.27 -3.47
C SER A 119 10.71 13.29 -1.98
N ALA A 120 10.75 14.48 -1.38
CA ALA A 120 10.24 14.69 -0.02
C ALA A 120 8.74 14.34 0.09
N GLU A 121 7.98 14.56 -0.98
CA GLU A 121 6.54 14.22 -1.05
C GLU A 121 6.34 12.70 -1.00
N LEU A 122 7.12 11.93 -1.76
CA LEU A 122 7.09 10.47 -1.73
C LEU A 122 7.47 9.93 -0.34
N HIS A 123 8.55 10.45 0.25
CA HIS A 123 8.94 10.07 1.61
C HIS A 123 7.86 10.39 2.65
N ALA A 124 7.22 11.55 2.54
CA ALA A 124 6.13 11.93 3.45
C ALA A 124 4.91 11.02 3.30
N ALA A 125 4.50 10.70 2.07
CA ALA A 125 3.38 9.81 1.80
C ALA A 125 3.64 8.38 2.30
N ALA A 126 4.84 7.85 2.03
CA ALA A 126 5.27 6.56 2.54
C ALA A 126 5.32 6.57 4.08
N GLY A 127 5.97 7.56 4.69
CA GLY A 127 6.08 7.73 6.13
C GLY A 127 4.71 7.77 6.81
N ALA A 128 3.77 8.54 6.29
CA ALA A 128 2.41 8.62 6.82
C ALA A 128 1.70 7.25 6.80
N THR A 129 1.86 6.47 5.71
CA THR A 129 1.28 5.13 5.61
C THR A 129 1.88 4.17 6.64
N PHE A 130 3.21 4.17 6.82
CA PHE A 130 3.87 3.30 7.79
C PHE A 130 3.56 3.70 9.24
N SER A 131 3.50 5.00 9.54
CA SER A 131 3.12 5.49 10.88
C SER A 131 1.72 5.06 11.30
N GLN A 132 0.78 4.90 10.37
CA GLN A 132 -0.55 4.33 10.68
C GLN A 132 -0.42 2.87 11.17
N LEU A 133 0.44 2.07 10.55
CA LEU A 133 0.66 0.67 10.93
C LEU A 133 1.38 0.57 12.30
N GLU A 134 2.38 1.42 12.52
CA GLU A 134 3.06 1.52 13.83
C GLU A 134 2.08 1.90 14.95
N ALA A 135 1.22 2.89 14.70
CA ALA A 135 0.17 3.28 15.64
C ALA A 135 -0.80 2.14 15.96
N LEU A 136 -1.12 1.30 14.95
CA LEU A 136 -1.97 0.13 15.13
C LEU A 136 -1.31 -0.92 16.03
N VAL A 137 -0.02 -1.24 15.82
CA VAL A 137 0.74 -2.16 16.67
C VAL A 137 0.85 -1.60 18.09
N SER A 138 1.18 -0.33 18.25
CA SER A 138 1.26 0.34 19.56
C SER A 138 -0.08 0.28 20.32
N ARG A 139 -1.20 0.50 19.61
CA ARG A 139 -2.53 0.36 20.19
C ARG A 139 -2.80 -1.07 20.68
N GLY A 140 -2.40 -2.09 19.90
CA GLY A 140 -2.54 -3.49 20.30
C GLY A 140 -1.77 -3.82 21.58
N GLN A 141 -0.55 -3.29 21.74
CA GLN A 141 0.24 -3.43 22.96
C GLN A 141 -0.43 -2.72 24.15
N GLN A 142 -0.87 -1.48 23.97
CA GLN A 142 -1.54 -0.72 25.03
C GLN A 142 -2.84 -1.37 25.53
N GLN A 143 -3.54 -2.08 24.64
CA GLN A 143 -4.76 -2.82 24.97
C GLN A 143 -4.49 -4.22 25.52
N GLY A 144 -3.22 -4.67 25.56
CA GLY A 144 -2.85 -6.02 26.00
C GLY A 144 -3.22 -7.13 25.00
N GLU A 145 -3.49 -6.77 23.75
CA GLU A 145 -3.79 -7.71 22.66
C GLU A 145 -2.51 -8.24 22.00
N LEU A 146 -1.44 -7.46 22.04
CA LEU A 146 -0.11 -7.84 21.58
C LEU A 146 0.88 -7.85 22.75
N ILE A 147 1.92 -8.68 22.62
CA ILE A 147 3.05 -8.68 23.56
C ILE A 147 3.76 -7.33 23.58
N ASP A 148 4.27 -6.93 24.73
CA ASP A 148 5.22 -5.82 24.81
C ASP A 148 6.49 -6.19 24.06
N GLY A 149 7.04 -5.25 23.30
CA GLY A 149 8.25 -5.46 22.53
C GLY A 149 8.52 -4.36 21.52
N ASP A 150 9.50 -4.60 20.68
CA ASP A 150 9.90 -3.70 19.63
C ASP A 150 8.79 -3.60 18.55
N LEU A 151 8.23 -2.39 18.39
CA LEU A 151 7.16 -2.09 17.43
C LEU A 151 7.58 -2.40 16.00
N GLU A 152 8.84 -2.10 15.64
CA GLU A 152 9.36 -2.31 14.30
C GLU A 152 9.47 -3.80 13.99
N LEU A 153 9.95 -4.62 14.92
CA LEU A 153 10.04 -6.08 14.74
C LEU A 153 8.66 -6.71 14.62
N ILE A 154 7.71 -6.35 15.49
CA ILE A 154 6.34 -6.87 15.44
C ILE A 154 5.67 -6.47 14.13
N GLY A 155 5.76 -5.18 13.76
CA GLY A 155 5.22 -4.67 12.50
C GLY A 155 5.85 -5.35 11.28
N THR A 156 7.16 -5.59 11.31
CA THR A 156 7.88 -6.28 10.23
C THR A 156 7.40 -7.72 10.06
N VAL A 157 7.17 -8.47 11.13
CA VAL A 157 6.66 -9.85 11.06
C VAL A 157 5.25 -9.88 10.46
N LEU A 158 4.37 -8.99 10.92
CA LEU A 158 3.02 -8.85 10.35
C LEU A 158 3.10 -8.51 8.85
N PHE A 159 3.88 -7.51 8.49
CA PHE A 159 4.06 -7.08 7.11
C PHE A 159 4.65 -8.17 6.22
N ALA A 160 5.70 -8.87 6.67
CA ALA A 160 6.32 -9.96 5.91
C ALA A 160 5.32 -11.09 5.61
N THR A 161 4.41 -11.39 6.55
CA THR A 161 3.36 -12.38 6.34
C THR A 161 2.38 -11.94 5.24
N LEU A 162 1.94 -10.66 5.26
CA LEU A 162 1.05 -10.13 4.22
C LEU A 162 1.74 -10.07 2.86
N GLN A 163 3.02 -9.72 2.82
CA GLN A 163 3.82 -9.76 1.59
C GLN A 163 3.95 -11.19 1.04
N GLY A 164 4.11 -12.19 1.91
CA GLY A 164 4.12 -13.61 1.52
C GLY A 164 2.79 -14.02 0.88
N ILE A 165 1.66 -13.68 1.50
CA ILE A 165 0.31 -13.96 0.95
C ILE A 165 0.13 -13.28 -0.41
N THR A 166 0.52 -12.00 -0.52
CA THR A 166 0.46 -11.24 -1.77
C THR A 166 1.30 -11.90 -2.88
N SER A 167 2.51 -12.35 -2.54
CA SER A 167 3.40 -13.05 -3.47
C SER A 167 2.78 -14.35 -3.98
N LEU A 168 2.19 -15.16 -3.09
CA LEU A 168 1.49 -16.40 -3.45
C LEU A 168 0.30 -16.13 -4.38
N ALA A 169 -0.44 -15.06 -4.13
CA ALA A 169 -1.56 -14.64 -4.97
C ALA A 169 -1.10 -14.19 -6.36
N ASN A 170 -0.07 -13.34 -6.43
CA ASN A 170 0.44 -12.80 -7.68
C ASN A 170 1.11 -13.87 -8.56
N THR A 171 1.66 -14.93 -7.95
CA THR A 171 2.19 -16.12 -8.66
C THR A 171 1.15 -17.20 -8.94
N GLN A 172 -0.13 -16.94 -8.65
CA GLN A 172 -1.24 -17.87 -8.84
C GLN A 172 -1.10 -19.20 -8.07
N MET A 173 -0.31 -19.24 -7.00
CA MET A 173 -0.20 -20.38 -6.10
C MET A 173 -1.40 -20.48 -5.15
N VAL A 174 -2.11 -19.39 -4.94
CA VAL A 174 -3.35 -19.31 -4.15
C VAL A 174 -4.42 -18.63 -4.98
N ASP A 175 -5.64 -19.18 -4.93
CA ASP A 175 -6.79 -18.61 -5.61
C ASP A 175 -7.18 -17.27 -4.96
N ARG A 176 -7.51 -16.28 -5.79
CA ARG A 176 -7.94 -14.96 -5.33
C ARG A 176 -9.20 -15.01 -4.47
N SER A 177 -10.09 -15.96 -4.71
CA SER A 177 -11.30 -16.14 -3.91
C SER A 177 -11.03 -16.59 -2.47
N ALA A 178 -9.86 -17.16 -2.20
CA ALA A 178 -9.46 -17.61 -0.87
C ALA A 178 -8.63 -16.57 -0.08
N LEU A 179 -8.27 -15.43 -0.68
CA LEU A 179 -7.31 -14.50 -0.10
C LEU A 179 -7.80 -13.87 1.20
N ASP A 180 -9.05 -13.44 1.26
CA ASP A 180 -9.58 -12.79 2.47
C ASP A 180 -9.60 -13.79 3.63
N GLN A 181 -10.02 -15.03 3.38
CA GLN A 181 -10.02 -16.10 4.38
C GLN A 181 -8.59 -16.47 4.83
N LEU A 182 -7.65 -16.60 3.89
CA LEU A 182 -6.26 -16.90 4.19
C LEU A 182 -5.62 -15.78 5.01
N THR A 183 -5.89 -14.52 4.64
CA THR A 183 -5.39 -13.35 5.36
C THR A 183 -5.93 -13.31 6.80
N ALA A 184 -7.24 -13.51 6.98
CA ALA A 184 -7.86 -13.57 8.30
C ALA A 184 -7.26 -14.69 9.16
N TYR A 185 -7.06 -15.89 8.58
CA TYR A 185 -6.45 -17.01 9.28
C TYR A 185 -4.99 -16.72 9.67
N ALA A 186 -4.21 -16.09 8.80
CA ALA A 186 -2.83 -15.72 9.06
C ALA A 186 -2.74 -14.68 10.20
N VAL A 187 -3.58 -13.64 10.17
CA VAL A 187 -3.66 -12.64 11.24
C VAL A 187 -3.97 -13.30 12.58
N GLN A 188 -5.00 -14.15 12.63
CA GLN A 188 -5.38 -14.84 13.86
C GLN A 188 -4.28 -15.76 14.39
N SER A 189 -3.59 -16.48 13.50
CA SER A 189 -2.47 -17.36 13.86
C SER A 189 -1.28 -16.58 14.46
N LEU A 190 -0.95 -15.43 13.84
CA LEU A 190 0.10 -14.53 14.34
C LEU A 190 -0.27 -13.95 15.69
N LEU A 191 -1.50 -13.46 15.87
CA LEU A 191 -1.97 -12.90 17.12
C LEU A 191 -1.94 -13.94 18.25
N THR A 192 -2.27 -15.19 17.97
CA THR A 192 -2.15 -16.29 18.97
C THR A 192 -0.69 -16.47 19.41
N GLY A 193 0.28 -16.34 18.48
CA GLY A 193 1.71 -16.39 18.80
C GLY A 193 2.26 -15.13 19.48
N LEU A 194 1.65 -13.98 19.24
CA LEU A 194 2.01 -12.67 19.79
C LEU A 194 1.17 -12.25 21.00
N ALA A 195 0.21 -13.09 21.44
CA ALA A 195 -0.59 -12.80 22.63
C ALA A 195 0.27 -12.84 23.89
N PRO A 196 0.03 -11.98 24.89
CA PRO A 196 0.72 -12.02 26.15
C PRO A 196 0.55 -13.39 26.81
N ARG A 197 1.66 -14.03 27.18
CA ARG A 197 1.61 -15.29 27.92
C ARG A 197 1.04 -15.03 29.31
N ARG A 198 -0.12 -15.61 29.64
CA ARG A 198 -0.62 -15.59 31.01
C ARG A 198 0.44 -16.23 31.90
N ARG A 199 1.01 -15.45 32.83
CA ARG A 199 1.83 -16.02 33.87
C ARG A 199 0.95 -17.03 34.62
N SER A 200 1.32 -18.32 34.53
CA SER A 200 0.72 -19.34 35.38
C SER A 200 0.90 -18.86 36.85
N ALA A 201 -0.22 -18.61 37.53
CA ALA A 201 -0.16 -18.32 38.95
C ALA A 201 0.57 -19.50 39.60
N GLN A 202 1.77 -19.28 40.16
CA GLN A 202 2.42 -20.25 41.00
C GLN A 202 1.48 -20.49 42.18
N PRO A 203 1.13 -21.73 42.48
CA PRO A 203 0.41 -21.99 43.74
C PRO A 203 1.30 -21.53 44.87
N VAL A 204 0.79 -20.63 45.70
CA VAL A 204 1.40 -20.23 46.97
C VAL A 204 1.30 -21.47 47.85
N GLY A 205 2.48 -22.12 48.08
CA GLY A 205 2.63 -23.19 49.05
C GLY A 205 2.71 -22.64 50.49
#